data_a4b9c12c25e7d745b48a2ade8a88bf57
#
_entry.id   a4b9c12c25e7d745b48a2ade8a88bf57
#
_cell.length_a   1.000
_cell.length_b   1.000
_cell.length_c   1.000
_cell.angle_alpha   90.00
_cell.angle_beta   90.00
_cell.angle_gamma   90.00
#
_symmetry.space_group_name_H-M   'P 1'
#
loop_
_entity.id
_entity.type
_entity.pdbx_description
1 polymer ?
#
loop_
_entity_poly.entity_id
_entity_poly.type
_entity_poly.pdbx_seq_one_letter_code
_entity_poly.pdbx_strand_id
1 'polypeptide(L)'
;MIQAETRLKVGDNTGAKELLCIKVLGGSRRKYATVGDVIVCAVKEATPGGVVKKGDVVKAVVVRTAKEIRRPDGSYIRFDENSAVIINDQNQPRGTRIFGPVARELREKDFMKIVSLAPEVL
;
A
#
# COMPACT_ATOMS: atom_id res chain seq x y z
N MET A 1 1.38 2.33 12.38
CA MET A 1 1.64 1.03 11.75
C MET A 1 0.34 0.37 11.36
N ILE A 2 0.39 -0.45 10.33
CA ILE A 2 -0.79 -1.09 9.77
C ILE A 2 -0.96 -2.46 10.41
N GLN A 3 -2.18 -2.78 10.84
CA GLN A 3 -2.52 -4.08 11.41
C GLN A 3 -3.90 -4.51 10.91
N ALA A 4 -4.34 -5.69 11.30
CA ALA A 4 -5.69 -6.14 10.97
C ALA A 4 -6.72 -5.09 11.42
N GLU A 5 -7.71 -4.86 10.59
CA GLU A 5 -8.79 -3.87 10.77
C GLU A 5 -8.37 -2.41 10.58
N THR A 6 -7.13 -2.12 10.21
CA THR A 6 -6.74 -0.77 9.81
C THR A 6 -7.35 -0.43 8.46
N ARG A 7 -7.93 0.76 8.34
CA ARG A 7 -8.44 1.26 7.06
C ARG A 7 -7.37 2.10 6.38
N LEU A 8 -7.21 1.90 5.08
CA LEU A 8 -6.21 2.58 4.27
C LEU A 8 -6.86 3.22 3.05
N LYS A 9 -6.28 4.31 2.60
CA LYS A 9 -6.63 4.88 1.31
C LYS A 9 -5.89 4.17 0.19
N VAL A 10 -6.39 4.31 -1.03
CA VAL A 10 -5.80 3.66 -2.19
C VAL A 10 -5.07 4.71 -3.03
N GLY A 11 -3.81 4.44 -3.32
CA GLY A 11 -2.95 5.38 -4.06
C GLY A 11 -2.82 5.04 -5.53
N ASP A 12 -3.82 4.40 -6.14
CA ASP A 12 -3.77 4.04 -7.56
C ASP A 12 -5.11 4.27 -8.25
N ASN A 13 -5.15 3.99 -9.56
CA ASN A 13 -6.34 4.18 -10.40
C ASN A 13 -7.11 2.89 -10.66
N THR A 14 -7.04 1.91 -9.76
CA THR A 14 -7.81 0.65 -9.90
C THR A 14 -9.31 0.83 -9.68
N GLY A 15 -9.70 1.96 -9.12
CA GLY A 15 -11.11 2.23 -8.77
C GLY A 15 -11.41 2.02 -7.30
N ALA A 16 -10.59 1.30 -6.56
CA ALA A 16 -10.76 1.17 -5.13
C ALA A 16 -10.46 2.51 -4.44
N LYS A 17 -11.25 2.86 -3.43
CA LYS A 17 -11.09 4.10 -2.67
C LYS A 17 -10.67 3.85 -1.24
N GLU A 18 -11.15 2.77 -0.64
CA GLU A 18 -10.83 2.43 0.74
C GLU A 18 -10.64 0.93 0.88
N LEU A 19 -9.60 0.55 1.61
CA LEU A 19 -9.27 -0.84 1.92
C LEU A 19 -9.33 -1.06 3.42
N LEU A 20 -9.74 -2.27 3.82
CA LEU A 20 -9.64 -2.72 5.21
C LEU A 20 -8.60 -3.83 5.26
N CYS A 21 -7.55 -3.65 6.03
CA CYS A 21 -6.52 -4.67 6.21
C CYS A 21 -7.11 -5.86 6.96
N ILE A 22 -7.00 -7.06 6.37
CA ILE A 22 -7.45 -8.30 6.98
C ILE A 22 -6.28 -9.00 7.63
N LYS A 23 -5.13 -9.05 6.95
CA LYS A 23 -3.97 -9.81 7.40
C LYS A 23 -2.68 -9.17 6.89
N VAL A 24 -1.65 -9.22 7.71
CA VAL A 24 -0.29 -8.84 7.32
C VAL A 24 0.47 -10.10 6.92
N LEU A 25 1.00 -10.12 5.69
CA LEU A 25 1.76 -11.27 5.20
C LEU A 25 3.23 -11.17 5.66
N GLY A 26 3.91 -12.30 5.69
CA GLY A 26 5.34 -12.35 6.06
C GLY A 26 5.65 -13.22 7.27
N GLY A 27 4.74 -14.12 7.65
CA GLY A 27 4.95 -15.07 8.75
C GLY A 27 3.76 -15.17 9.68
N SER A 28 3.65 -16.29 10.40
CA SER A 28 2.50 -16.60 11.24
C SER A 28 2.35 -15.69 12.46
N ARG A 29 3.41 -15.00 12.86
CA ARG A 29 3.41 -14.09 14.01
C ARG A 29 3.43 -12.61 13.64
N ARG A 30 3.40 -12.31 12.37
CA ARG A 30 3.48 -10.94 11.93
C ARG A 30 2.18 -10.20 12.18
N LYS A 31 2.23 -9.12 12.95
CA LYS A 31 1.05 -8.35 13.33
C LYS A 31 0.98 -6.98 12.67
N TYR A 32 2.12 -6.39 12.33
CA TYR A 32 2.19 -5.01 11.88
C TYR A 32 2.91 -4.90 10.54
N ALA A 33 2.40 -4.03 9.70
CA ALA A 33 3.00 -3.72 8.41
C ALA A 33 3.49 -2.27 8.39
N THR A 34 4.56 -2.04 7.68
CA THR A 34 5.06 -0.72 7.34
C THR A 34 5.24 -0.61 5.83
N VAL A 35 5.86 0.46 5.35
CA VAL A 35 6.09 0.66 3.91
C VAL A 35 6.84 -0.54 3.33
N GLY A 36 6.36 -1.00 2.18
CA GLY A 36 6.94 -2.14 1.47
C GLY A 36 6.44 -3.50 1.92
N ASP A 37 5.61 -3.56 2.94
CA ASP A 37 5.02 -4.83 3.38
C ASP A 37 3.73 -5.10 2.60
N VAL A 38 3.50 -6.38 2.30
CA VAL A 38 2.31 -6.82 1.59
C VAL A 38 1.24 -7.21 2.60
N ILE A 39 0.02 -6.73 2.36
CA ILE A 39 -1.13 -7.03 3.21
C ILE A 39 -2.27 -7.57 2.34
N VAL A 40 -3.16 -8.33 2.97
CA VAL A 40 -4.42 -8.76 2.35
C VAL A 40 -5.52 -7.83 2.84
N CYS A 41 -6.30 -7.29 1.90
CA CYS A 41 -7.32 -6.31 2.21
C CYS A 41 -8.66 -6.67 1.58
N ALA A 42 -9.74 -6.20 2.22
CA ALA A 42 -11.07 -6.17 1.60
C ALA A 42 -11.32 -4.76 1.06
N VAL A 43 -11.87 -4.69 -0.14
CA VAL A 43 -12.26 -3.42 -0.75
C VAL A 43 -13.58 -2.97 -0.13
N LYS A 44 -13.55 -1.89 0.63
CA LYS A 44 -14.73 -1.37 1.32
C LYS A 44 -15.48 -0.33 0.51
N GLU A 45 -14.78 0.38 -0.36
CA GLU A 45 -15.37 1.40 -1.22
C GLU A 45 -14.65 1.41 -2.56
N ALA A 46 -15.39 1.40 -3.66
CA ALA A 46 -14.83 1.38 -5.00
C ALA A 46 -15.75 2.12 -5.97
N THR A 47 -15.13 2.69 -7.01
CA THR A 47 -15.85 3.30 -8.12
C THR A 47 -16.42 2.20 -9.03
N PRO A 48 -17.69 2.27 -9.43
CA PRO A 48 -18.27 1.30 -10.36
C PRO A 48 -17.48 1.26 -11.67
N GLY A 49 -17.27 0.05 -12.20
CA GLY A 49 -16.57 -0.14 -13.47
C GLY A 49 -15.06 -0.16 -13.39
N GLY A 50 -14.48 -0.08 -12.21
CA GLY A 50 -13.03 -0.18 -12.02
C GLY A 50 -12.50 -1.61 -12.11
N VAL A 51 -11.19 -1.74 -12.00
CA VAL A 51 -10.48 -3.04 -12.03
C VAL A 51 -10.90 -3.92 -10.86
N VAL A 52 -11.18 -3.31 -9.71
CA VAL A 52 -11.64 -4.01 -8.52
C VAL A 52 -13.00 -3.49 -8.11
N LYS A 53 -13.76 -4.32 -7.41
CA LYS A 53 -15.12 -4.02 -6.99
C LYS A 53 -15.22 -4.06 -5.46
N LYS A 54 -16.22 -3.37 -4.92
CA LYS A 54 -16.53 -3.43 -3.50
C LYS A 54 -16.76 -4.88 -3.08
N GLY A 55 -16.12 -5.28 -1.99
CA GLY A 55 -16.21 -6.65 -1.48
C GLY A 55 -15.10 -7.58 -1.94
N ASP A 56 -14.32 -7.19 -2.93
CA ASP A 56 -13.19 -8.01 -3.39
C ASP A 56 -12.12 -8.11 -2.29
N VAL A 57 -11.44 -9.25 -2.25
CA VAL A 57 -10.27 -9.46 -1.41
C VAL A 57 -9.04 -9.38 -2.30
N VAL A 58 -8.14 -8.47 -1.97
CA VAL A 58 -6.98 -8.15 -2.82
C VAL A 58 -5.71 -8.10 -1.98
N LYS A 59 -4.56 -8.29 -2.65
CA LYS A 59 -3.26 -8.00 -2.06
C LYS A 59 -2.90 -6.55 -2.36
N ALA A 60 -2.27 -5.91 -1.39
CA ALA A 60 -1.80 -4.54 -1.53
C ALA A 60 -0.46 -4.39 -0.84
N VAL A 61 0.34 -3.44 -1.31
CA VAL A 61 1.59 -3.06 -0.66
C VAL A 61 1.42 -1.68 -0.06
N VAL A 62 1.87 -1.51 1.17
CA VAL A 62 1.82 -0.22 1.86
C VAL A 62 2.85 0.71 1.24
N VAL A 63 2.42 1.88 0.76
CA VAL A 63 3.30 2.83 0.08
C VAL A 63 3.64 4.05 0.94
N ARG A 64 2.78 4.39 1.90
CA ARG A 64 3.04 5.45 2.88
C ARG A 64 2.25 5.24 4.15
N THR A 65 2.79 5.71 5.26
CA THR A 65 2.17 5.54 6.57
C THR A 65 2.14 6.86 7.33
N ALA A 66 1.12 7.03 8.18
CA ALA A 66 1.04 8.17 9.09
C ALA A 66 2.02 8.02 10.26
N LYS A 67 2.39 6.80 10.63
CA LYS A 67 3.41 6.52 11.63
C LYS A 67 4.78 6.78 11.02
N GLU A 68 5.65 7.48 11.74
CA GLU A 68 7.00 7.77 11.26
C GLU A 68 7.83 6.51 11.07
N ILE A 69 8.68 6.53 10.04
CA ILE A 69 9.65 5.47 9.74
C ILE A 69 11.04 6.04 9.99
N ARG A 70 11.83 5.36 10.80
CA ARG A 70 13.21 5.72 11.03
C ARG A 70 14.08 5.21 9.90
N ARG A 71 14.94 6.07 9.39
CA ARG A 71 15.89 5.73 8.33
C ARG A 71 17.30 5.53 8.90
N PRO A 72 18.17 4.79 8.18
CA PRO A 72 19.53 4.50 8.65
C PRO A 72 20.37 5.74 8.94
N ASP A 73 20.10 6.87 8.27
CA ASP A 73 20.81 8.13 8.48
C ASP A 73 20.33 8.91 9.74
N GLY A 74 19.38 8.35 10.47
CA GLY A 74 18.82 9.00 11.66
C GLY A 74 17.63 9.90 11.39
N SER A 75 17.27 10.11 10.13
CA SER A 75 16.08 10.90 9.78
C SER A 75 14.81 10.07 9.91
N TYR A 76 13.67 10.76 9.93
CA TYR A 76 12.35 10.14 9.97
C TYR A 76 11.52 10.65 8.82
N ILE A 77 10.63 9.82 8.31
CA ILE A 77 9.62 10.23 7.35
C ILE A 77 8.25 9.79 7.84
N ARG A 78 7.26 10.64 7.67
CA ARG A 78 5.84 10.31 7.89
C ARG A 78 5.00 11.03 6.87
N PHE A 79 3.82 10.50 6.63
CA PHE A 79 2.85 11.06 5.70
C PHE A 79 1.57 11.40 6.44
N ASP A 80 0.66 12.10 5.77
CA ASP A 80 -0.60 12.52 6.39
C ASP A 80 -1.59 11.37 6.57
N GLU A 81 -1.40 10.28 5.83
CA GLU A 81 -2.34 9.15 5.82
C GLU A 81 -1.63 7.83 5.55
N ASN A 82 -2.34 6.74 5.84
CA ASN A 82 -1.93 5.41 5.44
C ASN A 82 -2.48 5.13 4.05
N SER A 83 -1.65 4.67 3.14
CA SER A 83 -2.08 4.37 1.78
C SER A 83 -1.41 3.12 1.25
N ALA A 84 -2.13 2.40 0.42
CA ALA A 84 -1.64 1.17 -0.21
C ALA A 84 -1.96 1.17 -1.69
N VAL A 85 -1.22 0.38 -2.44
CA VAL A 85 -1.40 0.17 -3.88
C VAL A 85 -1.75 -1.30 -4.08
N ILE A 86 -2.80 -1.57 -4.86
CA ILE A 86 -3.24 -2.93 -5.14
C ILE A 86 -2.26 -3.60 -6.10
N ILE A 87 -1.82 -4.81 -5.75
CA ILE A 87 -0.86 -5.58 -6.54
C ILE A 87 -1.43 -6.94 -6.91
N ASN A 88 -0.82 -7.56 -7.92
CA ASN A 88 -1.13 -8.93 -8.33
C ASN A 88 -0.20 -9.93 -7.61
N ASP A 89 -0.30 -11.21 -7.98
CA ASP A 89 0.51 -12.27 -7.36
C ASP A 89 2.00 -12.17 -7.71
N GLN A 90 2.37 -11.42 -8.75
CA GLN A 90 3.76 -11.15 -9.11
C GLN A 90 4.29 -9.87 -8.47
N ASN A 91 3.58 -9.30 -7.49
CA ASN A 91 3.96 -8.07 -6.80
C ASN A 91 4.04 -6.85 -7.72
N GLN A 92 3.25 -6.83 -8.78
CA GLN A 92 3.17 -5.71 -9.70
C GLN A 92 1.85 -4.94 -9.50
N PRO A 93 1.84 -3.62 -9.67
CA PRO A 93 0.62 -2.85 -9.51
C PRO A 93 -0.44 -3.27 -10.54
N ARG A 94 -1.67 -3.40 -10.10
CA ARG A 94 -2.79 -3.72 -10.99
C ARG A 94 -3.29 -2.48 -11.74
N GLY A 95 -3.08 -1.31 -11.18
CA GLY A 95 -3.38 -0.05 -11.85
C GLY A 95 -2.24 0.40 -12.75
N THR A 96 -2.50 1.45 -13.52
CA THR A 96 -1.53 2.03 -14.46
C THR A 96 -0.94 3.34 -13.95
N ARG A 97 -1.51 3.92 -12.89
CA ARG A 97 -1.08 5.21 -12.34
C ARG A 97 -1.02 5.13 -10.82
N ILE A 98 -0.08 5.85 -10.26
CA ILE A 98 0.08 6.00 -8.81
C ILE A 98 -0.20 7.46 -8.45
N PHE A 99 -0.97 7.69 -7.41
CA PHE A 99 -1.34 9.01 -6.92
C PHE A 99 -0.63 9.31 -5.61
N GLY A 100 -0.10 10.53 -5.52
CA GLY A 100 0.58 11.00 -4.33
C GLY A 100 1.98 10.41 -4.15
N PRO A 101 2.68 10.86 -3.10
CA PRO A 101 4.05 10.40 -2.87
C PRO A 101 4.11 8.98 -2.35
N VAL A 102 5.23 8.31 -2.60
CA VAL A 102 5.54 7.01 -2.01
C VAL A 102 6.88 7.10 -1.30
N ALA A 103 7.09 6.26 -0.30
CA ALA A 103 8.36 6.23 0.40
C ALA A 103 9.39 5.42 -0.40
N ARG A 104 10.64 5.87 -0.39
CA ARG A 104 11.71 5.24 -1.18
C ARG A 104 12.09 3.83 -0.71
N GLU A 105 11.66 3.43 0.49
CA GLU A 105 11.88 2.08 1.00
C GLU A 105 11.31 0.99 0.08
N LEU A 106 10.38 1.35 -0.81
CA LEU A 106 9.84 0.41 -1.79
C LEU A 106 10.89 -0.13 -2.76
N ARG A 107 11.95 0.64 -3.03
CA ARG A 107 13.06 0.19 -3.88
C ARG A 107 13.78 -1.00 -3.29
N GLU A 108 14.00 -0.97 -1.98
CA GLU A 108 14.73 -2.03 -1.27
C GLU A 108 13.92 -3.31 -1.17
N LYS A 109 12.61 -3.22 -1.38
CA LYS A 109 11.68 -4.34 -1.26
C LYS A 109 11.15 -4.81 -2.62
N ASP A 110 11.84 -4.44 -3.70
CA ASP A 110 11.57 -4.92 -5.07
C ASP A 110 10.24 -4.45 -5.68
N PHE A 111 9.77 -3.28 -5.26
CA PHE A 111 8.58 -2.66 -5.88
C PHE A 111 8.98 -1.54 -6.83
N MET A 112 9.93 -1.82 -7.71
CA MET A 112 10.49 -0.81 -8.62
C MET A 112 9.47 -0.24 -9.60
N LYS A 113 8.51 -1.03 -10.03
CA LYS A 113 7.49 -0.53 -10.95
C LYS A 113 6.61 0.53 -10.29
N ILE A 114 6.28 0.35 -9.02
CA ILE A 114 5.52 1.35 -8.26
C ILE A 114 6.34 2.63 -8.12
N VAL A 115 7.62 2.50 -7.80
CA VAL A 115 8.53 3.65 -7.69
C VAL A 115 8.61 4.40 -9.00
N SER A 116 8.69 3.69 -10.14
CA SER A 116 8.80 4.32 -11.45
C SER A 116 7.51 5.03 -11.88
N LEU A 117 6.36 4.56 -11.42
CA LEU A 117 5.08 5.18 -11.74
C LEU A 117 4.70 6.32 -10.77
N ALA A 118 5.32 6.38 -9.61
CA ALA A 118 4.97 7.38 -8.61
C ALA A 118 5.38 8.79 -9.06
N PRO A 119 4.51 9.80 -8.80
CA PRO A 119 4.84 11.17 -9.14
C PRO A 119 5.95 11.76 -8.27
N GLU A 120 6.12 11.24 -7.07
CA GLU A 120 7.13 11.71 -6.13
C GLU A 120 7.56 10.56 -5.23
N VAL A 121 8.88 10.45 -5.01
CA VAL A 121 9.46 9.43 -4.14
C VAL A 121 10.22 10.14 -3.03
N LEU A 122 9.76 9.97 -1.81
CA LEU A 122 10.32 10.59 -0.62
C LEU A 122 10.96 9.53 0.27
#